data_d68b853ea2c19fa6f0db0031520f12b3
#
_entry.id   d68b853ea2c19fa6f0db0031520f12b3
#
_cell.length_a   1.000
_cell.length_b   1.000
_cell.length_c   1.000
_cell.angle_alpha   90.00
_cell.angle_beta   90.00
_cell.angle_gamma   90.00
#
_symmetry.space_group_name_H-M   'P 1'
#
loop_
_entity.id
_entity.type
_entity.pdbx_description
1 polymer ?
#
loop_
_entity_poly.entity_id
_entity_poly.type
_entity_poly.pdbx_seq_one_letter_code
_entity_poly.pdbx_strand_id
1 'polypeptide(L)'
;MLIRRERSLLLVVDIQEKLAPAILDADVVVANTVCLLSAAGLLGVPALVSEQYVRGLGSTVAEVRNVAVDTQIFEKMHFGCAGEPDFVPRLSATGRRQILLTGMESHICVLQTGLGLLEAGFDVFLVGRVPLFVHRIQNPAMHRGRQ
;
A
#
# COMPACT_ATOMS: atom_id res chain seq x y z
N MET A 1 -0.94 18.66 5.63
CA MET A 1 -1.36 17.59 6.58
C MET A 1 -0.14 16.77 6.94
N LEU A 2 0.05 16.50 8.22
CA LEU A 2 1.14 15.66 8.72
C LEU A 2 0.69 14.20 8.87
N ILE A 3 1.58 13.27 8.58
CA ILE A 3 1.40 11.86 8.88
C ILE A 3 1.47 11.68 10.40
N ARG A 4 0.48 10.99 10.96
CA ARG A 4 0.40 10.68 12.38
C ARG A 4 0.27 9.17 12.58
N ARG A 5 1.11 8.58 13.41
CA ARG A 5 1.12 7.12 13.62
C ARG A 5 -0.25 6.58 14.08
N GLU A 6 -0.97 7.36 14.90
CA GLU A 6 -2.28 6.96 15.43
C GLU A 6 -3.37 6.92 14.35
N ARG A 7 -3.15 7.62 13.24
CA ARG A 7 -4.09 7.71 12.10
C ARG A 7 -3.65 6.93 10.88
N SER A 8 -2.44 6.36 10.91
CA SER A 8 -1.80 5.76 9.74
C SER A 8 -1.93 4.24 9.70
N LEU A 9 -1.99 3.71 8.49
CA LEU A 9 -1.88 2.31 8.16
C LEU A 9 -0.96 2.18 6.95
N LEU A 10 -0.06 1.20 6.97
CA LEU A 10 0.82 0.88 5.86
C LEU A 10 0.15 -0.16 4.95
N LEU A 11 0.00 0.16 3.67
CA LEU A 11 -0.51 -0.77 2.66
C LEU A 11 0.60 -1.09 1.66
N VAL A 12 0.99 -2.36 1.63
CA VAL A 12 2.00 -2.89 0.71
C VAL A 12 1.29 -3.66 -0.40
N VAL A 13 1.51 -3.25 -1.65
CA VAL A 13 0.78 -3.75 -2.80
C VAL A 13 1.67 -4.64 -3.68
N ASP A 14 1.33 -5.93 -3.75
CA ASP A 14 1.75 -6.88 -4.77
C ASP A 14 3.27 -7.02 -4.98
N ILE A 15 4.03 -7.12 -3.91
CA ILE A 15 5.48 -7.40 -4.00
C ILE A 15 5.70 -8.92 -4.07
N GLN A 16 5.50 -9.49 -5.26
CA GLN A 16 5.37 -10.93 -5.47
C GLN A 16 6.52 -11.54 -6.28
N GLU A 17 6.78 -12.81 -6.03
CA GLU A 17 7.95 -13.56 -6.53
C GLU A 17 8.07 -13.56 -8.06
N LYS A 18 6.96 -13.70 -8.78
CA LYS A 18 6.96 -13.73 -10.26
C LYS A 18 6.81 -12.36 -10.90
N LEU A 19 6.44 -11.35 -10.13
CA LEU A 19 6.30 -9.97 -10.58
C LEU A 19 7.61 -9.19 -10.43
N ALA A 20 8.31 -9.37 -9.32
CA ALA A 20 9.53 -8.64 -8.99
C ALA A 20 10.61 -8.69 -10.08
N PRO A 21 10.88 -9.82 -10.75
CA PRO A 21 11.90 -9.87 -11.82
C PRO A 21 11.60 -8.98 -13.01
N ALA A 22 10.35 -8.63 -13.25
CA ALA A 22 9.92 -7.76 -14.37
C ALA A 22 9.92 -6.26 -14.00
N ILE A 23 10.16 -5.92 -12.75
CA ILE A 23 10.10 -4.54 -12.24
C ILE A 23 11.51 -3.94 -12.18
N LEU A 24 11.66 -2.75 -12.79
CA LEU A 24 12.90 -1.98 -12.67
C LEU A 24 13.15 -1.58 -11.20
N ASP A 25 14.38 -1.78 -10.74
CA ASP A 25 14.77 -1.50 -9.35
C ASP A 25 13.93 -2.23 -8.29
N ALA A 26 13.47 -3.45 -8.59
CA ALA A 26 12.66 -4.25 -7.66
C ALA A 26 13.36 -4.49 -6.32
N ASP A 27 14.67 -4.68 -6.32
CA ASP A 27 15.50 -4.82 -5.12
C ASP A 27 15.42 -3.59 -4.21
N VAL A 28 15.41 -2.40 -4.77
CA VAL A 28 15.23 -1.14 -4.02
C VAL A 28 13.82 -1.05 -3.41
N VAL A 29 12.81 -1.41 -4.19
CA VAL A 29 11.40 -1.43 -3.69
C VAL A 29 11.27 -2.42 -2.54
N VAL A 30 11.84 -3.61 -2.67
CA VAL A 30 11.84 -4.64 -1.61
C VAL A 30 12.55 -4.12 -0.36
N ALA A 31 13.76 -3.58 -0.48
CA ALA A 31 14.53 -3.07 0.65
C ALA A 31 13.80 -1.92 1.38
N ASN A 32 13.22 -0.98 0.64
CA ASN A 32 12.43 0.11 1.21
C ASN A 32 11.18 -0.41 1.92
N THR A 33 10.51 -1.41 1.36
CA THR A 33 9.34 -2.03 1.97
C THR A 33 9.68 -2.75 3.27
N VAL A 34 10.79 -3.47 3.30
CA VAL A 34 11.31 -4.12 4.52
C VAL A 34 11.56 -3.06 5.60
N CYS A 35 12.19 -1.95 5.24
CA CYS A 35 12.43 -0.84 6.16
C CYS A 35 11.12 -0.24 6.71
N LEU A 36 10.14 -0.01 5.82
CA LEU A 36 8.82 0.54 6.21
C LEU A 36 8.05 -0.40 7.13
N LEU A 37 8.00 -1.69 6.82
CA LEU A 37 7.31 -2.69 7.65
C LEU A 37 7.96 -2.80 9.03
N SER A 38 9.30 -2.81 9.08
CA SER A 38 10.03 -2.83 10.34
C SER A 38 9.75 -1.59 11.19
N ALA A 39 9.77 -0.41 10.57
CA ALA A 39 9.44 0.84 11.24
C ALA A 39 7.97 0.88 11.71
N ALA A 40 7.04 0.42 10.87
CA ALA A 40 5.62 0.32 11.23
C ALA A 40 5.42 -0.56 12.46
N GLY A 41 6.08 -1.72 12.52
CA GLY A 41 6.05 -2.61 13.69
C GLY A 41 6.55 -1.93 14.96
N LEU A 42 7.69 -1.23 14.88
CA LEU A 42 8.27 -0.51 16.03
C LEU A 42 7.37 0.65 16.50
N LEU A 43 6.68 1.31 15.59
CA LEU A 43 5.82 2.46 15.89
C LEU A 43 4.38 2.06 16.24
N GLY A 44 4.02 0.79 16.17
CA GLY A 44 2.66 0.31 16.37
C GLY A 44 1.70 0.76 15.27
N VAL A 45 2.20 0.98 14.05
CA VAL A 45 1.39 1.26 12.87
C VAL A 45 0.99 -0.06 12.22
N PRO A 46 -0.31 -0.38 12.11
CA PRO A 46 -0.73 -1.62 11.45
C PRO A 46 -0.38 -1.59 9.97
N ALA A 47 -0.12 -2.79 9.43
CA ALA A 47 0.17 -2.97 8.02
C ALA A 47 -0.75 -4.02 7.41
N LEU A 48 -1.02 -3.87 6.11
CA LEU A 48 -1.68 -4.86 5.25
C LEU A 48 -0.79 -5.11 4.03
N VAL A 49 -0.77 -6.34 3.57
CA VAL A 49 -0.05 -6.76 2.37
C VAL A 49 -1.05 -7.38 1.39
N SER A 50 -1.10 -6.88 0.17
CA SER A 50 -1.91 -7.50 -0.88
C SER A 50 -1.08 -8.42 -1.77
N GLU A 51 -1.74 -9.47 -2.25
CA GLU A 51 -1.21 -10.37 -3.26
C GLU A 51 -2.21 -10.47 -4.42
N GLN A 52 -1.76 -10.18 -5.63
CA GLN A 52 -2.56 -10.30 -6.84
C GLN A 52 -2.46 -11.71 -7.39
N TYR A 53 -3.58 -12.40 -7.56
CA TYR A 53 -3.65 -13.68 -8.26
C TYR A 53 -2.44 -14.59 -7.95
N VAL A 54 -2.36 -15.08 -6.73
CA VAL A 54 -1.20 -15.84 -6.20
C VAL A 54 -0.85 -17.04 -7.07
N ARG A 55 -1.84 -17.72 -7.62
CA ARG A 55 -1.65 -18.87 -8.52
C ARG A 55 -0.80 -18.51 -9.74
N GLY A 56 -0.94 -17.28 -10.26
CA GLY A 56 -0.19 -16.78 -11.43
C GLY A 56 1.10 -16.05 -11.06
N LEU A 57 1.06 -15.18 -10.05
CA LEU A 57 2.15 -14.28 -9.70
C LEU A 57 3.01 -14.73 -8.51
N GLY A 58 2.64 -15.81 -7.84
CA GLY A 58 3.34 -16.31 -6.66
C GLY A 58 3.01 -15.51 -5.40
N SER A 59 3.64 -15.87 -4.32
CA SER A 59 3.48 -15.23 -3.02
C SER A 59 4.33 -13.96 -2.91
N THR A 60 4.07 -13.17 -1.88
CA THR A 60 4.95 -12.07 -1.47
C THR A 60 6.39 -12.59 -1.33
N VAL A 61 7.36 -11.80 -1.81
CA VAL A 61 8.78 -12.17 -1.73
C VAL A 61 9.21 -12.42 -0.28
N ALA A 62 10.15 -13.36 -0.09
CA ALA A 62 10.52 -13.84 1.24
C ALA A 62 11.03 -12.71 2.16
N GLU A 63 11.79 -11.77 1.63
CA GLU A 63 12.35 -10.65 2.38
C GLU A 63 11.26 -9.78 3.04
N VAL A 64 10.17 -9.52 2.32
CA VAL A 64 9.02 -8.76 2.83
C VAL A 64 8.23 -9.63 3.81
N ARG A 65 7.97 -10.87 3.45
CA ARG A 65 7.20 -11.80 4.30
C ARG A 65 7.86 -12.04 5.65
N ASN A 66 9.18 -12.11 5.71
CA ASN A 66 9.93 -12.35 6.93
C ASN A 66 9.80 -11.21 7.97
N VAL A 67 9.55 -9.99 7.53
CA VAL A 67 9.34 -8.83 8.43
C VAL A 67 7.87 -8.50 8.65
N ALA A 68 6.99 -9.12 7.89
CA ALA A 68 5.53 -8.94 7.98
C ALA A 68 4.88 -9.95 8.96
N VAL A 69 5.54 -10.26 10.09
CA VAL A 69 5.20 -11.39 10.97
C VAL A 69 3.75 -11.35 11.46
N ASP A 70 3.29 -10.22 11.98
CA ASP A 70 1.91 -10.05 12.46
C ASP A 70 1.04 -9.28 11.46
N THR A 71 1.46 -9.25 10.20
CA THR A 71 0.78 -8.50 9.15
C THR A 71 -0.22 -9.38 8.43
N GLN A 72 -1.42 -8.88 8.22
CA GLN A 72 -2.42 -9.56 7.42
C GLN A 72 -2.05 -9.50 5.93
N ILE A 73 -1.98 -10.66 5.31
CA ILE A 73 -1.80 -10.82 3.86
C ILE A 73 -3.15 -11.24 3.28
N PHE A 74 -3.60 -10.58 2.21
CA PHE A 74 -4.84 -10.93 1.52
C PHE A 74 -4.65 -11.02 0.02
N GLU A 75 -5.34 -11.98 -0.60
CA GLU A 75 -5.37 -12.13 -2.05
C GLU A 75 -6.46 -11.25 -2.66
N LYS A 76 -6.16 -10.67 -3.82
CA LYS A 76 -7.12 -9.93 -4.63
C LYS A 76 -7.09 -10.36 -6.09
N MET A 77 -8.21 -10.20 -6.77
CA MET A 77 -8.35 -10.45 -8.21
C MET A 77 -8.49 -9.15 -9.00
N HIS A 78 -8.88 -8.06 -8.37
CA HIS A 78 -8.91 -6.72 -8.96
C HIS A 78 -7.51 -6.07 -8.88
N PHE A 79 -7.16 -5.25 -9.85
CA PHE A 79 -5.89 -4.51 -9.81
C PHE A 79 -5.83 -3.55 -8.63
N GLY A 80 -6.86 -2.75 -8.41
CA GLY A 80 -6.98 -1.91 -7.23
C GLY A 80 -7.57 -2.67 -6.05
N CYS A 81 -6.95 -2.51 -4.87
CA CYS A 81 -7.44 -3.14 -3.64
C CYS A 81 -8.88 -2.73 -3.32
N ALA A 82 -9.25 -1.49 -3.59
CA ALA A 82 -10.61 -0.99 -3.36
C ALA A 82 -11.68 -1.64 -4.26
N GLY A 83 -11.27 -2.37 -5.30
CA GLY A 83 -12.17 -3.19 -6.12
C GLY A 83 -12.68 -4.44 -5.41
N GLU A 84 -12.00 -4.90 -4.36
CA GLU A 84 -12.47 -6.01 -3.53
C GLU A 84 -13.58 -5.53 -2.58
N PRO A 85 -14.75 -6.23 -2.54
CA PRO A 85 -15.92 -5.75 -1.81
C PRO A 85 -15.70 -5.47 -0.32
N ASP A 86 -14.86 -6.27 0.32
CA ASP A 86 -14.62 -6.21 1.77
C ASP A 86 -13.47 -5.29 2.16
N PHE A 87 -12.69 -4.79 1.22
CA PHE A 87 -11.45 -4.09 1.50
C PHE A 87 -11.66 -2.73 2.17
N VAL A 88 -12.48 -1.87 1.56
CA VAL A 88 -12.77 -0.53 2.12
C VAL A 88 -13.48 -0.63 3.47
N PRO A 89 -14.49 -1.49 3.68
CA PRO A 89 -15.07 -1.72 4.99
C PRO A 89 -14.06 -2.16 6.05
N ARG A 90 -13.13 -3.05 5.71
CA ARG A 90 -12.07 -3.49 6.64
C ARG A 90 -11.12 -2.37 7.02
N LEU A 91 -10.71 -1.56 6.06
CA LEU A 91 -9.89 -0.37 6.34
C LEU A 91 -10.64 0.61 7.24
N SER A 92 -11.89 0.89 6.94
CA SER A 92 -12.72 1.82 7.72
C SER A 92 -12.90 1.35 9.17
N ALA A 93 -13.00 0.06 9.38
CA ALA A 93 -13.12 -0.54 10.72
C ALA A 93 -11.87 -0.32 11.58
N THR A 94 -10.71 -0.08 10.99
CA THR A 94 -9.49 0.25 11.74
C THR A 94 -9.52 1.63 12.40
N GLY A 95 -10.42 2.52 11.96
CA GLY A 95 -10.48 3.92 12.37
C GLY A 95 -9.35 4.78 11.81
N ARG A 96 -8.47 4.21 10.99
CA ARG A 96 -7.30 4.90 10.44
C ARG A 96 -7.61 5.45 9.06
N ARG A 97 -7.30 6.73 8.87
CA ARG A 97 -7.68 7.47 7.65
C ARG A 97 -6.50 7.81 6.75
N GLN A 98 -5.28 7.69 7.25
CA GLN A 98 -4.06 7.99 6.50
C GLN A 98 -3.43 6.67 6.03
N ILE A 99 -3.37 6.47 4.72
CA ILE A 99 -2.81 5.27 4.11
C ILE A 99 -1.46 5.59 3.49
N LEU A 100 -0.40 4.99 4.04
CA LEU A 100 0.92 4.98 3.40
C LEU A 100 0.94 3.83 2.41
N LEU A 101 1.04 4.16 1.13
CA LEU A 101 0.91 3.22 0.02
C LEU A 101 2.26 2.99 -0.64
N THR A 102 2.68 1.74 -0.71
CA THR A 102 3.89 1.31 -1.42
C THR A 102 3.62 0.00 -2.17
N GLY A 103 4.48 -0.37 -3.09
CA GLY A 103 4.35 -1.65 -3.79
C GLY A 103 4.93 -1.65 -5.19
N MET A 104 4.61 -2.71 -5.92
CA MET A 104 5.01 -2.92 -7.31
C MET A 104 3.86 -2.65 -8.28
N GLU A 105 4.23 -2.47 -9.57
CA GLU A 105 3.33 -2.00 -10.63
C GLU A 105 2.66 -0.66 -10.29
N SER A 106 3.51 0.35 -10.09
CA SER A 106 3.07 1.70 -9.71
C SER A 106 2.04 2.31 -10.67
N HIS A 107 2.10 1.97 -11.95
CA HIS A 107 1.19 2.45 -13.00
C HIS A 107 -0.13 1.67 -13.09
N ILE A 108 -0.28 0.53 -12.43
CA ILE A 108 -1.49 -0.31 -12.43
C ILE A 108 -2.02 -0.50 -11.00
N CYS A 109 -1.50 -1.48 -10.27
CA CYS A 109 -2.04 -1.88 -8.97
C CYS A 109 -1.93 -0.78 -7.91
N VAL A 110 -0.78 -0.11 -7.83
CA VAL A 110 -0.56 0.97 -6.87
C VAL A 110 -1.42 2.19 -7.22
N LEU A 111 -1.43 2.59 -8.50
CA LEU A 111 -2.23 3.74 -8.95
C LEU A 111 -3.72 3.52 -8.72
N GLN A 112 -4.27 2.38 -9.16
CA GLN A 112 -5.69 2.09 -9.01
C GLN A 112 -6.10 1.95 -7.55
N THR A 113 -5.23 1.36 -6.71
CA THR A 113 -5.46 1.31 -5.27
C THR A 113 -5.51 2.72 -4.68
N GLY A 114 -4.56 3.57 -5.03
CA GLY A 114 -4.51 4.96 -4.55
C GLY A 114 -5.74 5.77 -4.94
N LEU A 115 -6.18 5.68 -6.19
CA LEU A 115 -7.37 6.37 -6.69
C LEU A 115 -8.64 5.88 -5.99
N GLY A 116 -8.82 4.56 -5.86
CA GLY A 116 -9.98 3.98 -5.18
C GLY A 116 -10.05 4.36 -3.70
N LEU A 117 -8.90 4.44 -3.02
CA LEU A 117 -8.84 4.90 -1.63
C LEU A 117 -9.18 6.38 -1.49
N LEU A 118 -8.72 7.23 -2.41
CA LEU A 118 -9.09 8.64 -2.45
C LEU A 118 -10.60 8.83 -2.65
N GLU A 119 -11.22 8.08 -3.55
CA GLU A 119 -12.67 8.07 -3.76
C GLU A 119 -13.43 7.65 -2.51
N ALA A 120 -12.89 6.66 -1.78
CA ALA A 120 -13.45 6.21 -0.51
C ALA A 120 -13.20 7.19 0.66
N GLY A 121 -12.51 8.31 0.41
CA GLY A 121 -12.29 9.39 1.37
C GLY A 121 -11.10 9.21 2.30
N PHE A 122 -10.14 8.34 1.98
CA PHE A 122 -8.89 8.22 2.72
C PHE A 122 -7.88 9.29 2.29
N ASP A 123 -6.97 9.64 3.19
CA ASP A 123 -5.78 10.41 2.87
C ASP A 123 -4.69 9.45 2.40
N VAL A 124 -4.22 9.58 1.16
CA VAL A 124 -3.25 8.65 0.58
C VAL A 124 -1.88 9.33 0.46
N PHE A 125 -0.87 8.66 0.98
CA PHE A 125 0.53 9.06 0.92
C PHE A 125 1.31 7.99 0.17
N LEU A 126 1.75 8.33 -1.03
CA LEU A 126 2.56 7.43 -1.86
C LEU A 126 4.01 7.47 -1.39
N VAL A 127 4.57 6.31 -1.14
CA VAL A 127 5.98 6.16 -0.77
C VAL A 127 6.81 5.89 -2.03
N GLY A 128 7.69 6.84 -2.37
CA GLY A 128 8.56 6.74 -3.53
C GLY A 128 9.73 5.79 -3.34
N ARG A 129 10.41 5.47 -4.46
CA ARG A 129 11.50 4.49 -4.49
C ARG A 129 12.86 5.05 -4.12
N VAL A 130 13.30 6.08 -4.83
CA VAL A 130 14.67 6.64 -4.70
C VAL A 130 14.65 8.15 -4.96
N PRO A 131 15.15 8.96 -4.02
CA PRO A 131 15.33 8.61 -2.59
C PRO A 131 14.02 8.20 -1.95
N LEU A 132 14.05 7.54 -0.81
CA LEU A 132 12.82 7.22 -0.08
C LEU A 132 12.13 8.53 0.31
N PHE A 133 10.98 8.80 -0.27
CA PHE A 133 10.19 9.98 0.02
C PHE A 133 8.71 9.63 0.09
N VAL A 134 7.94 10.46 0.78
CA VAL A 134 6.50 10.29 0.92
C VAL A 134 5.81 11.50 0.32
N HIS A 135 4.88 11.26 -0.60
CA HIS A 135 4.12 12.29 -1.26
C HIS A 135 2.62 12.08 -1.05
N ARG A 136 1.94 13.12 -0.53
CA ARG A 136 0.47 13.07 -0.40
C ARG A 136 -0.18 13.24 -1.76
N ILE A 137 -1.02 12.28 -2.13
CA ILE A 137 -1.86 12.39 -3.33
C ILE A 137 -3.12 13.19 -2.97
N GLN A 138 -3.46 14.16 -3.81
CA GLN A 138 -4.65 14.99 -3.62
C GLN A 138 -5.71 14.59 -4.64
N ASN A 139 -6.96 14.53 -4.19
CA ASN A 139 -8.10 14.36 -5.08
C ASN A 139 -8.46 15.72 -5.69
N PRO A 140 -8.31 15.92 -7.01
CA PRO A 140 -8.61 17.21 -7.65
C PRO A 140 -10.08 17.63 -7.52
N ALA A 141 -10.99 16.71 -7.26
CA ALA A 141 -12.40 17.02 -7.07
C ALA A 141 -12.71 17.73 -5.74
N MET A 142 -11.85 17.58 -4.73
CA MET A 142 -12.05 18.22 -3.42
C MET A 142 -11.77 19.73 -3.41
N HIS A 143 -11.16 20.28 -4.45
CA HIS A 143 -10.88 21.72 -4.55
C HIS A 143 -12.00 22.57 -5.19
N ARG A 144 -13.06 21.96 -5.71
CA ARG A 144 -14.16 22.69 -6.38
C ARG A 144 -15.26 23.19 -5.44
N GLY A 145 -15.12 23.00 -4.14
CA GLY A 145 -16.15 23.32 -3.15
C GLY A 145 -15.86 24.51 -2.22
N ARG A 146 -14.84 25.33 -2.52
CA ARG A 146 -14.55 26.56 -1.77
C ARG A 146 -14.38 27.74 -2.72
N GLN A 147 -15.48 28.21 -3.23
CA GLN A 147 -15.64 29.56 -3.76
C GLN A 147 -16.84 30.20 -3.09
#